data_56eaecb95d740c7b1339fdf5dd1ecf77
#
_entry.id   56eaecb95d740c7b1339fdf5dd1ecf77
#
_cell.length_a   1.000
_cell.length_b   1.000
_cell.length_c   1.000
_cell.angle_alpha   90.00
_cell.angle_beta   90.00
_cell.angle_gamma   90.00
#
_symmetry.space_group_name_H-M   'P 1'
#
loop_
_entity.id
_entity.type
_entity.pdbx_description
1 polymer ?
#
loop_
_entity_poly.entity_id
_entity_poly.type
_entity_poly.pdbx_seq_one_letter_code
_entity_poly.pdbx_strand_id
1 'polypeptide(L)'
;MTFETNSSSTHSITICPQETYDKWMKGQVLYSDWNDDFIEAEELTPYDYEQAGTQYEAHKGKYYKSWNELSEEEKKEYTTEYVLRNKKKKDYDEYLTYTEWCYRHGDLEKYTEHYTTKNGDKIVAFGYYGYDG
;
A
#
# COMPACT_ATOMS: atom_id res chain seq x y z
N MET A 1 -0.96 -21.21 -0.44
CA MET A 1 -0.93 -22.50 0.25
C MET A 1 -0.12 -22.37 1.53
N THR A 2 -0.65 -22.88 2.60
CA THR A 2 0.04 -22.82 3.88
C THR A 2 0.59 -24.20 4.22
N PHE A 3 1.84 -24.27 4.56
CA PHE A 3 2.46 -25.47 5.05
C PHE A 3 2.75 -25.28 6.52
N GLU A 4 2.23 -26.17 7.32
CA GLU A 4 2.44 -26.08 8.73
C GLU A 4 3.04 -27.40 9.21
N THR A 5 4.33 -27.36 9.49
CA THR A 5 5.04 -28.53 9.97
C THR A 5 5.12 -28.56 11.49
N ASN A 6 4.97 -27.37 12.10
CA ASN A 6 4.88 -27.24 13.55
C ASN A 6 4.22 -25.90 13.89
N SER A 7 3.88 -25.72 15.13
CA SER A 7 3.11 -24.56 15.59
C SER A 7 3.86 -23.22 15.55
N SER A 8 5.17 -23.22 15.40
CA SER A 8 5.95 -22.00 15.39
C SER A 8 6.28 -21.49 14.00
N SER A 9 5.91 -22.22 12.96
CA SER A 9 6.22 -21.87 11.58
C SER A 9 5.07 -21.10 10.95
N THR A 10 5.37 -19.98 10.31
CA THR A 10 4.40 -19.13 9.62
C THR A 10 4.87 -18.84 8.21
N HIS A 11 3.94 -18.87 7.26
CA HIS A 11 4.25 -18.63 5.86
C HIS A 11 3.01 -18.06 5.15
N SER A 12 3.22 -17.05 4.31
CA SER A 12 2.16 -16.50 3.48
C SER A 12 2.64 -16.26 2.06
N ILE A 13 1.73 -16.30 1.11
CA ILE A 13 1.98 -15.95 -0.28
C ILE A 13 0.77 -15.19 -0.80
N THR A 14 1.02 -14.03 -1.38
CA THR A 14 0.01 -13.24 -2.07
C THR A 14 0.52 -12.96 -3.48
N ILE A 15 -0.33 -13.14 -4.48
CA ILE A 15 0.01 -12.91 -5.88
C ILE A 15 -0.87 -11.79 -6.41
N CYS A 16 -0.26 -10.81 -7.05
CA CYS A 16 -1.00 -9.68 -7.62
C CYS A 16 -0.29 -9.17 -8.89
N PRO A 17 -1.00 -8.37 -9.71
CA PRO A 17 -0.34 -7.70 -10.83
C PRO A 17 0.77 -6.79 -10.32
N GLN A 18 1.85 -6.67 -11.08
CA GLN A 18 2.95 -5.78 -10.69
C GLN A 18 2.50 -4.34 -10.54
N GLU A 19 1.58 -3.90 -11.36
CA GLU A 19 1.03 -2.54 -11.26
C GLU A 19 0.42 -2.29 -9.87
N THR A 20 -0.34 -3.24 -9.35
CA THR A 20 -0.94 -3.14 -8.02
C THR A 20 0.14 -3.11 -6.94
N TYR A 21 1.13 -3.99 -7.06
CA TYR A 21 2.24 -4.02 -6.11
C TYR A 21 2.99 -2.69 -6.09
N ASP A 22 3.29 -2.13 -7.26
CA ASP A 22 4.00 -0.86 -7.37
C ASP A 22 3.20 0.28 -6.74
N LYS A 23 1.88 0.29 -6.93
CA LYS A 23 1.00 1.27 -6.30
C LYS A 23 1.00 1.12 -4.77
N TRP A 24 1.03 -0.10 -4.28
CA TRP A 24 1.10 -0.36 -2.84
C TRP A 24 2.40 0.17 -2.25
N MET A 25 3.51 -0.03 -2.93
CA MET A 25 4.82 0.49 -2.51
C MET A 25 4.83 2.02 -2.44
N LYS A 26 4.00 2.69 -3.24
CA LYS A 26 3.90 4.14 -3.28
C LYS A 26 2.81 4.70 -2.36
N GLY A 27 2.06 3.85 -1.68
CA GLY A 27 0.95 4.31 -0.84
C GLY A 27 -0.32 4.63 -1.61
N GLN A 28 -0.44 4.17 -2.84
CA GLN A 28 -1.59 4.45 -3.72
C GLN A 28 -2.69 3.40 -3.59
N VAL A 29 -2.42 2.29 -2.96
CA VAL A 29 -3.40 1.26 -2.59
C VAL A 29 -3.03 0.74 -1.20
N LEU A 30 -4.00 0.11 -0.55
CA LEU A 30 -3.79 -0.52 0.76
C LEU A 30 -4.10 -2.02 0.64
N TYR A 31 -3.44 -2.81 1.47
CA TYR A 31 -3.57 -4.27 1.45
C TYR A 31 -4.05 -4.80 2.80
N SER A 32 -4.92 -5.81 2.77
CA SER A 32 -5.37 -6.52 3.97
C SER A 32 -4.99 -7.99 3.91
N ASP A 33 -4.20 -8.45 4.87
CA ASP A 33 -3.93 -9.89 5.03
C ASP A 33 -5.21 -10.66 5.35
N TRP A 34 -6.06 -10.06 6.16
CA TRP A 34 -7.27 -10.69 6.64
C TRP A 34 -8.24 -10.97 5.50
N ASN A 35 -8.43 -9.98 4.62
CA ASN A 35 -9.34 -10.10 3.49
C ASN A 35 -8.65 -10.60 2.23
N ASP A 36 -7.33 -10.63 2.23
CA ASP A 36 -6.49 -11.02 1.08
C ASP A 36 -6.86 -10.23 -0.18
N ASP A 37 -7.00 -8.92 -0.01
CA ASP A 37 -7.31 -8.04 -1.14
C ASP A 37 -6.69 -6.64 -0.94
N PHE A 38 -6.78 -5.86 -2.02
CA PHE A 38 -6.31 -4.48 -2.05
C PHE A 38 -7.49 -3.55 -2.23
N ILE A 39 -7.40 -2.35 -1.64
CA ILE A 39 -8.36 -1.28 -1.92
C ILE A 39 -7.64 -0.11 -2.56
N GLU A 40 -8.30 0.51 -3.52
CA GLU A 40 -7.81 1.69 -4.23
C GLU A 40 -8.69 2.88 -3.89
N ALA A 41 -8.15 4.08 -4.09
CA ALA A 41 -8.96 5.29 -4.02
C ALA A 41 -9.93 5.30 -5.22
N GLU A 42 -11.15 5.72 -4.96
CA GLU A 42 -12.09 5.97 -6.05
C GLU A 42 -11.62 7.18 -6.84
N GLU A 43 -12.30 7.49 -7.94
CA GLU A 43 -11.96 8.64 -8.76
C GLU A 43 -11.93 9.91 -7.90
N LEU A 44 -10.81 10.64 -7.99
CA LEU A 44 -10.62 11.84 -7.18
C LEU A 44 -11.48 12.99 -7.69
N THR A 45 -12.11 13.69 -6.76
CA THR A 45 -12.95 14.85 -7.06
C THR A 45 -12.17 16.15 -6.81
N PRO A 46 -12.64 17.30 -7.39
CA PRO A 46 -12.01 18.58 -7.05
C PRO A 46 -12.00 18.88 -5.55
N TYR A 47 -13.01 18.41 -4.82
CA TYR A 47 -13.09 18.56 -3.38
C TYR A 47 -11.94 17.80 -2.70
N ASP A 48 -11.63 16.60 -3.17
CA ASP A 48 -10.52 15.79 -2.64
C ASP A 48 -9.20 16.54 -2.79
N TYR A 49 -8.96 17.14 -3.96
CA TYR A 49 -7.76 17.91 -4.23
C TYR A 49 -7.66 19.14 -3.31
N GLU A 50 -8.76 19.81 -3.10
CA GLU A 50 -8.81 20.99 -2.23
C GLU A 50 -8.46 20.61 -0.78
N GLN A 51 -9.09 19.55 -0.26
CA GLN A 51 -8.83 19.09 1.09
C GLN A 51 -7.40 18.60 1.26
N ALA A 52 -6.89 17.87 0.30
CA ALA A 52 -5.51 17.40 0.31
C ALA A 52 -4.53 18.55 0.26
N GLY A 53 -4.80 19.56 -0.56
CA GLY A 53 -3.97 20.76 -0.64
C GLY A 53 -3.89 21.51 0.68
N THR A 54 -5.02 21.65 1.36
CA THR A 54 -5.08 22.30 2.68
C THR A 54 -4.25 21.52 3.69
N GLN A 55 -4.38 20.19 3.70
CA GLN A 55 -3.62 19.31 4.58
C GLN A 55 -2.12 19.41 4.29
N TYR A 56 -1.75 19.40 3.02
CA TYR A 56 -0.36 19.50 2.59
C TYR A 56 0.27 20.81 3.09
N GLU A 57 -0.41 21.94 2.88
CA GLU A 57 0.12 23.24 3.31
C GLU A 57 0.26 23.35 4.83
N ALA A 58 -0.66 22.72 5.56
CA ALA A 58 -0.63 22.73 7.03
C ALA A 58 0.54 21.92 7.60
N HIS A 59 1.00 20.90 6.89
CA HIS A 59 2.00 19.97 7.41
C HIS A 59 3.31 19.91 6.63
N LYS A 60 3.43 20.66 5.53
CA LYS A 60 4.70 20.66 4.79
C LYS A 60 5.80 21.34 5.60
N GLY A 61 7.02 20.93 5.38
CA GLY A 61 8.16 21.56 6.00
C GLY A 61 8.49 22.89 5.33
N LYS A 62 9.26 23.71 6.05
CA LYS A 62 9.67 25.04 5.61
C LYS A 62 10.36 25.07 4.24
N TYR A 63 11.06 23.99 3.89
CA TYR A 63 11.84 23.93 2.66
C TYR A 63 11.15 23.18 1.53
N TYR A 64 9.92 22.75 1.73
CA TYR A 64 9.18 22.02 0.71
C TYR A 64 8.38 22.99 -0.17
N LYS A 65 8.15 22.57 -1.40
CA LYS A 65 7.35 23.32 -2.36
C LYS A 65 5.94 23.58 -1.83
N SER A 66 5.34 24.68 -2.26
CA SER A 66 3.93 24.92 -1.97
C SER A 66 3.07 23.99 -2.82
N TRP A 67 1.80 23.79 -2.41
CA TRP A 67 0.87 22.95 -3.15
C TRP A 67 0.78 23.35 -4.63
N ASN A 68 0.71 24.66 -4.91
CA ASN A 68 0.58 25.13 -6.29
C ASN A 68 1.83 24.91 -7.14
N GLU A 69 2.97 24.68 -6.52
CA GLU A 69 4.22 24.41 -7.22
C GLU A 69 4.40 22.94 -7.57
N LEU A 70 3.55 22.06 -7.02
CA LEU A 70 3.63 20.64 -7.30
C LEU A 70 3.08 20.33 -8.70
N SER A 71 3.65 19.33 -9.35
CA SER A 71 3.13 18.84 -10.63
C SER A 71 1.76 18.20 -10.43
N GLU A 72 1.02 18.05 -11.51
CA GLU A 72 -0.30 17.38 -11.47
C GLU A 72 -0.16 15.94 -10.94
N GLU A 73 0.91 15.25 -11.31
CA GLU A 73 1.16 13.90 -10.85
C GLU A 73 1.43 13.86 -9.34
N GLU A 74 2.26 14.78 -8.85
CA GLU A 74 2.56 14.87 -7.42
C GLU A 74 1.30 15.18 -6.61
N LYS A 75 0.46 16.10 -7.10
CA LYS A 75 -0.82 16.42 -6.46
C LYS A 75 -1.73 15.20 -6.42
N LYS A 76 -1.80 14.45 -7.51
CA LYS A 76 -2.62 13.25 -7.60
C LYS A 76 -2.16 12.19 -6.61
N GLU A 77 -0.85 11.95 -6.54
CA GLU A 77 -0.29 10.98 -5.61
C GLU A 77 -0.58 11.34 -4.17
N TYR A 78 -0.34 12.58 -3.80
CA TYR A 78 -0.61 13.04 -2.43
C TYR A 78 -2.10 12.95 -2.10
N THR A 79 -2.95 13.36 -3.02
CA THR A 79 -4.41 13.33 -2.81
C THR A 79 -4.90 11.91 -2.66
N THR A 80 -4.37 10.98 -3.46
CA THR A 80 -4.74 9.56 -3.36
C THR A 80 -4.39 9.01 -1.98
N GLU A 81 -3.19 9.29 -1.49
CA GLU A 81 -2.79 8.85 -0.15
C GLU A 81 -3.68 9.47 0.93
N TYR A 82 -4.00 10.75 0.79
CA TYR A 82 -4.85 11.46 1.74
C TYR A 82 -6.24 10.82 1.83
N VAL A 83 -6.86 10.55 0.69
CA VAL A 83 -8.17 9.94 0.62
C VAL A 83 -8.16 8.54 1.21
N LEU A 84 -7.17 7.73 0.86
CA LEU A 84 -7.05 6.37 1.40
C LEU A 84 -6.82 6.37 2.91
N ARG A 85 -6.02 7.29 3.41
CA ARG A 85 -5.76 7.39 4.84
C ARG A 85 -7.03 7.73 5.62
N ASN A 86 -7.85 8.61 5.09
CA ASN A 86 -9.12 8.97 5.70
C ASN A 86 -10.13 7.82 5.63
N LYS A 87 -10.19 7.14 4.50
CA LYS A 87 -11.05 5.98 4.31
C LYS A 87 -10.68 4.87 5.31
N LYS A 88 -9.38 4.62 5.46
CA LYS A 88 -8.86 3.64 6.40
C LYS A 88 -9.31 3.91 7.83
N LYS A 89 -9.20 5.16 8.28
CA LYS A 89 -9.58 5.53 9.64
C LYS A 89 -11.04 5.25 9.94
N LYS A 90 -11.90 5.38 8.94
CA LYS A 90 -13.35 5.22 9.14
C LYS A 90 -13.81 3.78 9.06
N ASP A 91 -13.42 3.08 8.01
CA ASP A 91 -14.07 1.81 7.65
C ASP A 91 -13.11 0.65 7.36
N TYR A 92 -11.82 0.92 7.20
CA TYR A 92 -10.87 -0.06 6.70
C TYR A 92 -9.56 -0.09 7.47
N ASP A 93 -9.64 -0.16 8.79
CA ASP A 93 -8.45 -0.10 9.65
C ASP A 93 -7.52 -1.32 9.50
N GLU A 94 -8.02 -2.45 9.01
CA GLU A 94 -7.20 -3.63 8.73
C GLU A 94 -6.44 -3.56 7.41
N TYR A 95 -6.70 -2.53 6.60
CA TYR A 95 -5.96 -2.30 5.35
C TYR A 95 -4.72 -1.48 5.64
N LEU A 96 -3.59 -1.92 5.14
CA LEU A 96 -2.29 -1.39 5.53
C LEU A 96 -1.51 -0.87 4.33
N THR A 97 -0.70 0.17 4.56
CA THR A 97 0.35 0.53 3.60
C THR A 97 1.43 -0.55 3.67
N TYR A 98 2.35 -0.54 2.70
CA TYR A 98 3.47 -1.49 2.72
C TYR A 98 4.29 -1.38 4.01
N THR A 99 4.59 -0.15 4.44
CA THR A 99 5.37 0.08 5.65
C THR A 99 4.65 -0.46 6.88
N GLU A 100 3.35 -0.22 7.00
CA GLU A 100 2.56 -0.73 8.11
C GLU A 100 2.50 -2.26 8.11
N TRP A 101 2.40 -2.84 6.91
CA TRP A 101 2.39 -4.29 6.76
C TRP A 101 3.71 -4.92 7.22
N CYS A 102 4.83 -4.30 6.84
CA CYS A 102 6.14 -4.76 7.29
C CYS A 102 6.27 -4.66 8.81
N TYR A 103 5.76 -3.61 9.40
CA TYR A 103 5.78 -3.45 10.86
C TYR A 103 4.96 -4.51 11.57
N ARG A 104 3.78 -4.82 11.02
CA ARG A 104 2.90 -5.83 11.61
C ARG A 104 3.57 -7.20 11.66
N HIS A 105 4.37 -7.51 10.65
CA HIS A 105 5.08 -8.78 10.54
C HIS A 105 6.59 -8.60 10.79
N GLY A 106 6.95 -7.71 11.71
CA GLY A 106 8.33 -7.29 11.93
C GLY A 106 9.31 -8.39 12.26
N ASP A 107 8.85 -9.45 12.93
CA ASP A 107 9.70 -10.58 13.33
C ASP A 107 9.87 -11.63 12.23
N LEU A 108 9.16 -11.48 11.12
CA LEU A 108 9.18 -12.43 10.02
C LEU A 108 9.95 -11.86 8.83
N GLU A 109 10.58 -12.72 8.06
CA GLU A 109 11.26 -12.30 6.85
C GLU A 109 10.24 -12.03 5.74
N LYS A 110 10.47 -10.98 4.97
CA LYS A 110 9.64 -10.62 3.82
C LYS A 110 10.35 -11.03 2.55
N TYR A 111 9.58 -11.44 1.57
CA TYR A 111 10.12 -11.79 0.26
C TYR A 111 9.23 -11.22 -0.83
N THR A 112 9.83 -10.99 -1.99
CA THR A 112 9.14 -10.51 -3.18
C THR A 112 9.78 -11.15 -4.38
N GLU A 113 8.98 -11.71 -5.28
CA GLU A 113 9.45 -12.29 -6.52
C GLU A 113 8.63 -11.77 -7.69
N HIS A 114 9.30 -11.52 -8.79
CA HIS A 114 8.70 -10.97 -10.01
C HIS A 114 8.69 -12.02 -11.10
N TYR A 115 7.55 -12.16 -11.76
CA TYR A 115 7.37 -13.12 -12.85
C TYR A 115 6.74 -12.45 -14.06
N THR A 116 7.06 -12.97 -15.24
CA THR A 116 6.40 -12.57 -16.47
C THR A 116 5.75 -13.82 -17.05
N THR A 117 4.45 -13.78 -17.31
CA THR A 117 3.75 -14.90 -17.91
C THR A 117 4.09 -15.04 -19.39
N LYS A 118 3.69 -16.14 -20.00
CA LYS A 118 3.89 -16.37 -21.42
C LYS A 118 3.23 -15.31 -22.28
N ASN A 119 2.16 -14.71 -21.80
CA ASN A 119 1.43 -13.65 -22.50
C ASN A 119 2.01 -12.25 -22.25
N GLY A 120 3.08 -12.16 -21.47
CA GLY A 120 3.72 -10.89 -21.19
C GLY A 120 3.17 -10.16 -19.96
N ASP A 121 2.25 -10.76 -19.24
CA ASP A 121 1.71 -10.16 -18.01
C ASP A 121 2.75 -10.22 -16.89
N LYS A 122 2.94 -9.10 -16.22
CA LYS A 122 3.86 -9.00 -15.09
C LYS A 122 3.10 -9.19 -13.80
N ILE A 123 3.55 -10.14 -12.99
CA ILE A 123 2.95 -10.44 -11.69
C ILE A 123 4.01 -10.44 -10.60
N VAL A 124 3.57 -10.22 -9.38
CA VAL A 124 4.43 -10.22 -8.20
C VAL A 124 3.86 -11.19 -7.18
N ALA A 125 4.73 -12.02 -6.62
CA ALA A 125 4.42 -12.83 -5.46
C ALA A 125 5.17 -12.24 -4.28
N PHE A 126 4.47 -11.98 -3.20
CA PHE A 126 5.09 -11.43 -2.00
C PHE A 126 4.49 -12.10 -0.75
N GLY A 127 5.20 -11.99 0.34
CA GLY A 127 4.72 -12.55 1.58
C GLY A 127 5.78 -12.49 2.67
N TYR A 128 5.56 -13.30 3.69
CA TYR A 128 6.47 -13.41 4.82
C TYR A 128 6.61 -14.86 5.25
N TYR A 129 7.71 -15.17 5.91
CA TYR A 129 7.92 -16.50 6.47
C TYR A 129 8.84 -16.40 7.68
N GLY A 130 8.79 -17.43 8.52
CA GLY A 130 9.64 -17.53 9.68
C GLY A 130 8.95 -18.25 10.82
N TYR A 131 9.52 -18.08 12.00
CA TYR A 131 8.96 -18.66 13.22
C TYR A 131 8.29 -17.55 14.02
N ASP A 132 7.05 -17.80 14.36
CA ASP A 132 6.21 -16.85 15.08
C ASP A 132 6.15 -17.27 16.55
N GLY A 133 7.18 -16.97 17.23
CA GLY A 133 7.20 -17.26 18.63
C GLY A 133 8.36 -17.95 19.15
#